data_4a8a9bada2df32e60ebcde0397216c5d
#
_entry.id   4a8a9bada2df32e60ebcde0397216c5d
#
_cell.length_a   1.000
_cell.length_b   1.000
_cell.length_c   1.000
_cell.angle_alpha   90.00
_cell.angle_beta   90.00
_cell.angle_gamma   90.00
#
_symmetry.space_group_name_H-M   'P 1'
#
loop_
_entity.id
_entity.type
_entity.pdbx_description
1 polymer ?
#
loop_
_entity_poly.entity_id
_entity_poly.type
_entity_poly.pdbx_seq_one_letter_code
_entity_poly.pdbx_strand_id
1 'polypeptide(L)'
;MISKKEAESFFPRGLARHLPHLSVDCVVFGFHDGELKLLLLKWRNSKTWALPGGYVRSRESLDAAARRVLQSRTGLRRVYLQQFHAFGGLNRKEATLRRLFAKLNLATPADAWPFGRVVSIGYYALVDFSEVKPEVDYLSDTCTWHLVDHRPRLAFDHDAIVAKALEALRSSLDSATIGATLLPERFTMPELQRVHEAILGRQLDRRNFQKKMIERSLVERLPDRRPGGAHRAPFLYRFRHGEAHTRRT
;
A
#
# COMPACT_ATOMS: atom_id res chain seq x y z
N MET A 1 -8.12 1.20 -15.33
CA MET A 1 -8.05 2.67 -15.10
C MET A 1 -9.44 3.28 -15.17
N ILE A 2 -9.72 4.32 -14.38
CA ILE A 2 -10.99 5.05 -14.44
C ILE A 2 -10.95 5.95 -15.67
N SER A 3 -11.92 5.78 -16.57
CA SER A 3 -12.09 6.62 -17.76
C SER A 3 -12.82 7.92 -17.42
N LYS A 4 -12.74 8.93 -18.33
CA LYS A 4 -13.51 10.17 -18.21
C LYS A 4 -15.01 9.90 -18.10
N LYS A 5 -15.55 9.02 -18.93
CA LYS A 5 -16.97 8.63 -18.94
C LYS A 5 -17.43 8.00 -17.63
N GLU A 6 -16.57 7.20 -16.97
CA GLU A 6 -16.88 6.63 -15.66
C GLU A 6 -16.89 7.71 -14.58
N ALA A 7 -15.95 8.66 -14.62
CA ALA A 7 -15.93 9.78 -13.69
C ALA A 7 -17.16 10.68 -13.84
N GLU A 8 -17.56 11.02 -15.07
CA GLU A 8 -18.76 11.82 -15.35
C GLU A 8 -20.06 11.11 -14.95
N SER A 9 -20.12 9.77 -15.12
CA SER A 9 -21.31 8.99 -14.76
C SER A 9 -21.40 8.64 -13.25
N PHE A 10 -20.41 9.01 -12.47
CA PHE A 10 -20.30 8.61 -11.07
C PHE A 10 -21.46 9.14 -10.22
N PHE A 11 -21.82 10.41 -10.35
CA PHE A 11 -22.89 11.01 -9.56
C PHE A 11 -24.27 10.48 -9.90
N PRO A 12 -24.72 10.46 -11.17
CA PRO A 12 -26.07 10.03 -11.52
C PRO A 12 -26.37 8.56 -11.22
N ARG A 13 -25.30 7.70 -11.22
CA ARG A 13 -25.45 6.24 -11.09
C ARG A 13 -24.74 5.66 -9.87
N GLY A 14 -24.10 6.49 -9.08
CA GLY A 14 -23.23 6.06 -7.99
C GLY A 14 -23.98 5.30 -6.90
N LEU A 15 -25.11 5.79 -6.42
CA LEU A 15 -25.93 5.14 -5.38
C LEU A 15 -26.43 3.76 -5.76
N ALA A 16 -26.77 3.53 -7.04
CA ALA A 16 -27.22 2.22 -7.51
C ALA A 16 -26.09 1.18 -7.57
N ARG A 17 -24.82 1.62 -7.59
CA ARG A 17 -23.67 0.77 -7.83
C ARG A 17 -22.71 0.62 -6.66
N HIS A 18 -22.81 1.52 -5.67
CA HIS A 18 -21.90 1.57 -4.54
C HIS A 18 -22.65 1.50 -3.22
N LEU A 19 -22.00 0.98 -2.20
CA LEU A 19 -22.46 1.14 -0.82
C LEU A 19 -22.21 2.60 -0.43
N PRO A 20 -23.27 3.36 -0.10
CA PRO A 20 -23.10 4.73 0.31
C PRO A 20 -22.24 4.79 1.56
N HIS A 21 -21.35 5.79 1.61
CA HIS A 21 -20.53 6.07 2.78
C HIS A 21 -19.49 4.98 3.17
N LEU A 22 -19.20 4.02 2.30
CA LEU A 22 -18.15 3.02 2.51
C LEU A 22 -17.08 3.10 1.41
N SER A 23 -15.83 3.28 1.81
CA SER A 23 -14.66 3.33 0.92
C SER A 23 -13.56 2.40 1.40
N VAL A 24 -12.58 2.16 0.54
CA VAL A 24 -11.30 1.57 0.89
C VAL A 24 -10.19 2.56 0.56
N ASP A 25 -9.15 2.61 1.41
CA ASP A 25 -7.91 3.35 1.17
C ASP A 25 -6.74 2.38 1.30
N CYS A 26 -5.84 2.38 0.31
CA CYS A 26 -4.76 1.42 0.19
C CYS A 26 -3.40 2.11 0.39
N VAL A 27 -2.64 1.66 1.37
CA VAL A 27 -1.26 2.08 1.64
C VAL A 27 -0.33 1.10 0.94
N VAL A 28 0.28 1.48 -0.17
CA VAL A 28 1.14 0.61 -0.96
C VAL A 28 2.59 0.86 -0.59
N PHE A 29 3.22 -0.11 0.04
CA PHE A 29 4.63 -0.07 0.41
C PHE A 29 5.49 -0.86 -0.58
N GLY A 30 6.62 -0.29 -0.95
CA GLY A 30 7.71 -0.95 -1.68
C GLY A 30 9.03 -0.74 -0.95
N PHE A 31 9.97 -1.67 -1.12
CA PHE A 31 11.32 -1.56 -0.57
C PHE A 31 12.32 -1.45 -1.71
N HIS A 32 13.16 -0.40 -1.68
CA HIS A 32 14.19 -0.18 -2.70
C HIS A 32 15.36 0.63 -2.12
N ASP A 33 16.58 0.23 -2.45
CA ASP A 33 17.83 0.88 -2.00
C ASP A 33 17.94 1.03 -0.47
N GLY A 34 17.42 0.06 0.29
CA GLY A 34 17.46 0.11 1.75
C GLY A 34 16.38 0.97 2.38
N GLU A 35 15.45 1.51 1.60
CA GLU A 35 14.44 2.48 2.04
C GLU A 35 13.01 1.95 1.82
N LEU A 36 12.13 2.25 2.76
CA LEU A 36 10.69 1.99 2.62
C LEU A 36 10.04 3.15 1.87
N LYS A 37 9.39 2.82 0.77
CA LYS A 37 8.70 3.78 -0.10
C LYS A 37 7.19 3.58 -0.07
N LEU A 38 6.47 4.67 -0.32
CA LEU A 38 5.02 4.75 -0.35
C LEU A 38 4.57 5.22 -1.73
N LEU A 39 3.65 4.50 -2.36
CA LEU A 39 3.06 4.90 -3.63
C LEU A 39 1.93 5.88 -3.40
N LEU A 40 2.03 7.04 -4.03
CA LEU A 40 1.04 8.11 -3.92
C LEU A 40 0.53 8.55 -5.29
N LEU A 41 -0.72 9.00 -5.30
CA LEU A 41 -1.37 9.63 -6.44
C LEU A 41 -1.43 11.14 -6.23
N LYS A 42 -1.08 11.90 -7.25
CA LYS A 42 -1.33 13.34 -7.30
C LYS A 42 -2.57 13.60 -8.12
N TRP A 43 -3.56 14.24 -7.52
CA TRP A 43 -4.82 14.54 -8.19
C TRP A 43 -4.61 15.51 -9.33
N ARG A 44 -5.28 15.23 -10.44
CA ARG A 44 -5.21 16.02 -11.68
C ARG A 44 -5.54 17.50 -11.41
N ASN A 45 -4.77 18.39 -12.06
CA ASN A 45 -4.91 19.84 -11.91
C ASN A 45 -4.79 20.34 -10.46
N SER A 46 -4.05 19.62 -9.61
CA SER A 46 -3.95 19.89 -8.19
C SER A 46 -2.54 19.68 -7.65
N LYS A 47 -2.22 20.30 -6.51
CA LYS A 47 -1.02 20.00 -5.70
C LYS A 47 -1.31 18.95 -4.62
N THR A 48 -2.48 18.32 -4.64
CA THR A 48 -2.96 17.44 -3.59
C THR A 48 -2.53 15.99 -3.85
N TRP A 49 -1.85 15.41 -2.88
CA TRP A 49 -1.44 14.01 -2.87
C TRP A 49 -2.41 13.17 -2.04
N ALA A 50 -2.63 11.94 -2.45
CA ALA A 50 -3.56 11.02 -1.78
C ALA A 50 -3.11 9.56 -1.93
N LEU A 51 -3.64 8.71 -1.05
CA LEU A 51 -3.57 7.27 -1.22
C LEU A 51 -4.47 6.81 -2.38
N PRO A 52 -4.13 5.69 -3.03
CA PRO A 52 -5.09 4.99 -3.87
C PRO A 52 -6.34 4.60 -3.06
N GLY A 53 -7.49 5.13 -3.44
CA GLY A 53 -8.74 4.91 -2.71
C GLY A 53 -9.97 4.93 -3.62
N GLY A 54 -11.10 4.43 -3.11
CA GLY A 54 -12.36 4.42 -3.83
C GLY A 54 -13.50 3.79 -3.05
N TYR A 55 -14.72 4.01 -3.54
CA TYR A 55 -15.94 3.48 -2.91
C TYR A 55 -16.14 1.98 -3.19
N VAL A 56 -16.71 1.28 -2.21
CA VAL A 56 -17.05 -0.13 -2.33
C VAL A 56 -18.34 -0.27 -3.17
N ARG A 57 -18.34 -1.16 -4.15
CA ARG A 57 -19.53 -1.45 -4.95
C ARG A 57 -20.52 -2.31 -4.17
N SER A 58 -21.81 -2.22 -4.51
CA SER A 58 -22.89 -2.94 -3.81
C SER A 58 -22.82 -4.47 -3.91
N ARG A 59 -22.05 -5.01 -4.87
CA ARG A 59 -21.93 -6.45 -5.13
C ARG A 59 -20.48 -6.92 -5.16
N GLU A 60 -19.64 -6.40 -4.27
CA GLU A 60 -18.27 -6.87 -4.11
C GLU A 60 -17.87 -6.97 -2.63
N SER A 61 -16.93 -7.86 -2.31
CA SER A 61 -16.33 -7.90 -0.98
C SER A 61 -15.35 -6.75 -0.78
N LEU A 62 -14.99 -6.46 0.48
CA LEU A 62 -13.99 -5.44 0.80
C LEU A 62 -12.63 -5.73 0.15
N ASP A 63 -12.19 -6.99 0.16
CA ASP A 63 -10.95 -7.41 -0.47
C ASP A 63 -11.00 -7.24 -2.01
N ALA A 64 -12.13 -7.58 -2.63
CA ALA A 64 -12.35 -7.35 -4.05
C ALA A 64 -12.34 -5.85 -4.39
N ALA A 65 -12.96 -5.02 -3.55
CA ALA A 65 -12.93 -3.57 -3.68
C ALA A 65 -11.49 -3.02 -3.60
N ALA A 66 -10.71 -3.45 -2.61
CA ALA A 66 -9.33 -3.02 -2.44
C ALA A 66 -8.46 -3.42 -3.66
N ARG A 67 -8.56 -4.67 -4.14
CA ARG A 67 -7.87 -5.13 -5.35
C ARG A 67 -8.28 -4.31 -6.59
N ARG A 68 -9.58 -4.11 -6.80
CA ARG A 68 -10.10 -3.32 -7.91
C ARG A 68 -9.62 -1.88 -7.85
N VAL A 69 -9.66 -1.26 -6.67
CA VAL A 69 -9.19 0.12 -6.47
C VAL A 69 -7.70 0.22 -6.81
N LEU A 70 -6.86 -0.65 -6.28
CA LEU A 70 -5.45 -0.67 -6.63
C LEU A 70 -5.22 -0.81 -8.12
N GLN A 71 -5.84 -1.81 -8.75
CA GLN A 71 -5.71 -2.02 -10.19
C GLN A 71 -6.18 -0.80 -11.00
N SER A 72 -7.33 -0.22 -10.65
CA SER A 72 -7.90 0.90 -11.42
C SER A 72 -7.16 2.22 -11.22
N ARG A 73 -6.49 2.39 -10.08
CA ARG A 73 -5.82 3.65 -9.72
C ARG A 73 -4.31 3.64 -10.00
N THR A 74 -3.69 2.48 -10.01
CA THR A 74 -2.22 2.34 -10.07
C THR A 74 -1.74 1.30 -11.10
N GLY A 75 -2.63 0.54 -11.72
CA GLY A 75 -2.28 -0.57 -12.62
C GLY A 75 -1.87 -1.86 -11.89
N LEU A 76 -1.69 -1.86 -10.58
CA LEU A 76 -1.24 -3.03 -9.80
C LEU A 76 -2.29 -4.14 -9.78
N ARG A 77 -1.89 -5.38 -10.10
CA ARG A 77 -2.81 -6.53 -10.19
C ARG A 77 -2.57 -7.60 -9.15
N ARG A 78 -1.32 -8.00 -8.95
CA ARG A 78 -0.94 -9.09 -8.03
C ARG A 78 -0.15 -8.51 -6.87
N VAL A 79 -0.83 -8.29 -5.74
CA VAL A 79 -0.22 -7.71 -4.55
C VAL A 79 -0.66 -8.44 -3.29
N TYR A 80 0.24 -8.53 -2.32
CA TYR A 80 -0.14 -8.91 -0.96
C TYR A 80 -0.99 -7.78 -0.38
N LEU A 81 -2.19 -8.09 0.09
CA LEU A 81 -3.14 -7.15 0.69
C LEU A 81 -3.55 -7.61 2.07
N GLN A 82 -3.47 -6.73 3.05
CA GLN A 82 -3.91 -6.97 4.41
C GLN A 82 -4.79 -5.81 4.90
N GLN A 83 -6.00 -6.13 5.32
CA GLN A 83 -6.84 -5.18 6.05
C GLN A 83 -6.23 -4.92 7.43
N PHE A 84 -6.24 -3.65 7.89
CA PHE A 84 -5.63 -3.31 9.17
C PHE A 84 -6.49 -2.46 10.10
N HIS A 85 -7.35 -1.57 9.58
CA HIS A 85 -8.14 -0.68 10.42
C HIS A 85 -9.36 -0.09 9.68
N ALA A 86 -10.37 0.38 10.44
CA ALA A 86 -11.50 1.13 9.92
C ALA A 86 -11.43 2.59 10.42
N PHE A 87 -11.53 3.55 9.51
CA PHE A 87 -11.45 4.98 9.76
C PHE A 87 -12.82 5.62 9.63
N GLY A 88 -13.45 5.99 10.74
CA GLY A 88 -14.81 6.51 10.78
C GLY A 88 -14.94 7.84 11.54
N GLY A 89 -13.87 8.65 11.60
CA GLY A 89 -13.88 9.95 12.28
C GLY A 89 -14.95 10.90 11.74
N LEU A 90 -15.52 11.76 12.60
CA LEU A 90 -16.58 12.70 12.23
C LEU A 90 -16.07 13.80 11.28
N ASN A 91 -14.79 14.13 11.32
CA ASN A 91 -14.18 15.27 10.63
C ASN A 91 -13.49 14.91 9.30
N ARG A 92 -13.85 13.81 8.65
CA ARG A 92 -13.36 13.51 7.30
C ARG A 92 -13.84 14.60 6.35
N LYS A 93 -12.89 15.35 5.78
CA LYS A 93 -13.11 16.65 5.15
C LYS A 93 -13.84 16.55 3.80
N GLU A 94 -15.15 16.62 3.81
CA GLU A 94 -16.01 16.76 2.62
C GLU A 94 -15.54 17.88 1.67
N ALA A 95 -15.16 19.04 2.21
CA ALA A 95 -14.69 20.19 1.45
C ALA A 95 -13.49 19.87 0.53
N THR A 96 -12.63 18.93 0.88
CA THR A 96 -11.50 18.53 0.04
C THR A 96 -11.97 17.81 -1.21
N LEU A 97 -12.93 16.89 -1.07
CA LEU A 97 -13.48 16.15 -2.21
C LEU A 97 -14.21 17.09 -3.18
N ARG A 98 -15.04 18.01 -2.67
CA ARG A 98 -15.74 19.03 -3.50
C ARG A 98 -14.77 19.88 -4.31
N ARG A 99 -13.67 20.36 -3.69
CA ARG A 99 -12.63 21.13 -4.38
C ARG A 99 -11.95 20.33 -5.49
N LEU A 100 -11.68 19.04 -5.26
CA LEU A 100 -11.07 18.18 -6.25
C LEU A 100 -11.98 17.97 -7.45
N PHE A 101 -13.26 17.67 -7.24
CA PHE A 101 -14.23 17.51 -8.33
C PHE A 101 -14.45 18.81 -9.12
N ALA A 102 -14.51 19.96 -8.43
CA ALA A 102 -14.60 21.26 -9.09
C ALA A 102 -13.40 21.52 -10.03
N LYS A 103 -12.18 21.17 -9.61
CA LYS A 103 -10.97 21.30 -10.46
C LYS A 103 -10.97 20.37 -11.69
N LEU A 104 -11.73 19.29 -11.64
CA LEU A 104 -11.91 18.37 -12.75
C LEU A 104 -13.10 18.74 -13.65
N ASN A 105 -13.77 19.86 -13.38
CA ASN A 105 -15.01 20.28 -14.05
C ASN A 105 -16.08 19.19 -14.04
N LEU A 106 -16.13 18.38 -12.98
CA LEU A 106 -17.18 17.40 -12.77
C LEU A 106 -18.36 18.06 -12.09
N ALA A 107 -19.52 18.04 -12.73
CA ALA A 107 -20.76 18.54 -12.14
C ALA A 107 -21.06 17.79 -10.84
N THR A 108 -21.17 18.53 -9.73
CA THR A 108 -21.37 17.95 -8.40
C THR A 108 -22.62 18.54 -7.77
N PRO A 109 -23.75 17.84 -7.75
CA PRO A 109 -24.93 18.27 -6.99
C PRO A 109 -24.60 18.53 -5.53
N ALA A 110 -25.24 19.53 -4.91
CA ALA A 110 -24.90 19.93 -3.56
C ALA A 110 -25.14 18.83 -2.52
N ASP A 111 -26.14 17.99 -2.75
CA ASP A 111 -26.57 16.85 -1.94
C ASP A 111 -26.02 15.50 -2.42
N ALA A 112 -25.04 15.51 -3.34
CA ALA A 112 -24.52 14.26 -3.90
C ALA A 112 -23.97 13.34 -2.82
N TRP A 113 -24.34 12.08 -2.89
CA TRP A 113 -24.06 11.02 -1.92
C TRP A 113 -22.58 10.88 -1.48
N PRO A 114 -21.54 11.12 -2.33
CA PRO A 114 -20.16 10.92 -1.91
C PRO A 114 -19.66 12.01 -0.95
N PHE A 115 -20.42 13.08 -0.71
CA PHE A 115 -20.03 14.17 0.17
C PHE A 115 -20.52 14.01 1.62
N GLY A 116 -21.27 12.96 1.93
CA GLY A 116 -21.63 12.61 3.28
C GLY A 116 -20.46 12.00 4.07
N ARG A 117 -20.72 11.70 5.34
CA ARG A 117 -19.76 11.00 6.20
C ARG A 117 -19.42 9.64 5.61
N VAL A 118 -18.12 9.35 5.44
CA VAL A 118 -17.60 8.10 4.88
C VAL A 118 -16.78 7.35 5.92
N VAL A 119 -17.02 6.04 6.03
CA VAL A 119 -16.14 5.11 6.72
C VAL A 119 -15.20 4.52 5.69
N SER A 120 -13.90 4.55 5.93
CA SER A 120 -12.92 3.92 5.07
C SER A 120 -12.27 2.71 5.74
N ILE A 121 -12.16 1.64 4.99
CA ILE A 121 -11.41 0.45 5.42
C ILE A 121 -9.99 0.57 4.87
N GLY A 122 -9.02 0.62 5.79
CA GLY A 122 -7.61 0.69 5.46
C GLY A 122 -7.04 -0.67 5.10
N TYR A 123 -6.39 -0.74 3.95
CA TYR A 123 -5.59 -1.87 3.51
C TYR A 123 -4.14 -1.43 3.33
N TYR A 124 -3.17 -2.26 3.72
CA TYR A 124 -1.83 -2.08 3.21
C TYR A 124 -1.49 -3.16 2.18
N ALA A 125 -0.70 -2.78 1.20
CA ALA A 125 -0.17 -3.65 0.17
C ALA A 125 1.36 -3.64 0.26
N LEU A 126 1.98 -4.81 0.03
CA LEU A 126 3.41 -4.93 -0.16
C LEU A 126 3.67 -5.34 -1.60
N VAL A 127 4.64 -4.69 -2.23
CA VAL A 127 5.00 -4.96 -3.62
C VAL A 127 6.51 -4.99 -3.79
N ASP A 128 6.99 -5.80 -4.72
CA ASP A 128 8.34 -5.68 -5.20
C ASP A 128 8.46 -4.38 -6.02
N PHE A 129 9.27 -3.46 -5.54
CA PHE A 129 9.45 -2.16 -6.17
C PHE A 129 9.92 -2.29 -7.63
N SER A 130 10.76 -3.28 -7.93
CA SER A 130 11.35 -3.47 -9.27
C SER A 130 10.33 -3.92 -10.31
N GLU A 131 9.26 -4.60 -9.89
CA GLU A 131 8.21 -5.12 -10.76
C GLU A 131 7.08 -4.12 -11.02
N VAL A 132 7.07 -2.99 -10.32
CA VAL A 132 5.96 -2.03 -10.35
C VAL A 132 6.26 -0.84 -11.24
N LYS A 133 5.47 -0.69 -12.30
CA LYS A 133 5.39 0.54 -13.11
C LYS A 133 4.08 1.24 -12.78
N PRO A 134 4.12 2.29 -11.93
CA PRO A 134 2.89 2.99 -11.55
C PRO A 134 2.23 3.63 -12.76
N GLU A 135 0.92 3.42 -12.89
CA GLU A 135 0.11 4.01 -13.95
C GLU A 135 -0.87 5.02 -13.37
N VAL A 136 -1.18 6.05 -14.13
CA VAL A 136 -2.16 7.08 -13.76
C VAL A 136 -3.52 6.78 -14.38
N ASP A 137 -4.59 7.24 -13.72
CA ASP A 137 -5.95 7.21 -14.24
C ASP A 137 -6.46 8.62 -14.60
N TYR A 138 -7.74 8.72 -14.99
CA TYR A 138 -8.32 10.03 -15.33
C TYR A 138 -8.30 11.04 -14.17
N LEU A 139 -8.39 10.59 -12.92
CA LEU A 139 -8.45 11.46 -11.74
C LEU A 139 -7.07 11.94 -11.27
N SER A 140 -5.99 11.34 -11.77
CA SER A 140 -4.62 11.60 -11.33
C SER A 140 -3.73 12.02 -12.51
N ASP A 141 -2.80 12.93 -12.28
CA ASP A 141 -1.77 13.30 -13.27
C ASP A 141 -0.40 12.66 -12.96
N THR A 142 -0.22 12.17 -11.74
CA THR A 142 1.01 11.52 -11.31
C THR A 142 0.70 10.35 -10.38
N CYS A 143 1.39 9.23 -10.59
CA CYS A 143 1.48 8.11 -9.65
C CYS A 143 2.96 7.82 -9.43
N THR A 144 3.48 8.02 -8.23
CA THR A 144 4.92 7.90 -7.98
C THR A 144 5.25 7.50 -6.55
N TRP A 145 6.48 7.04 -6.36
CA TRP A 145 7.01 6.61 -5.09
C TRP A 145 7.61 7.78 -4.30
N HIS A 146 7.33 7.83 -3.02
CA HIS A 146 7.91 8.75 -2.06
C HIS A 146 8.54 7.98 -0.91
N LEU A 147 9.59 8.50 -0.31
CA LEU A 147 10.07 8.01 0.98
C LEU A 147 8.97 8.19 2.02
N VAL A 148 8.75 7.18 2.84
CA VAL A 148 7.68 7.23 3.86
C VAL A 148 7.83 8.45 4.76
N ASP A 149 9.07 8.76 5.20
CA ASP A 149 9.35 9.85 6.14
C ASP A 149 9.47 11.24 5.48
N HIS A 150 9.62 11.29 4.13
CA HIS A 150 9.75 12.54 3.36
C HIS A 150 8.60 12.72 2.37
N ARG A 151 7.44 12.15 2.64
CA ARG A 151 6.28 12.29 1.78
C ARG A 151 5.64 13.67 1.91
N PRO A 152 4.98 14.17 0.86
CA PRO A 152 4.17 15.38 0.95
C PRO A 152 2.99 15.15 1.91
N ARG A 153 2.42 16.26 2.43
CA ARG A 153 1.17 16.21 3.19
C ARG A 153 0.05 15.65 2.33
N LEU A 154 -0.70 14.71 2.88
CA LEU A 154 -1.75 14.00 2.16
C LEU A 154 -3.13 14.65 2.34
N ALA A 155 -4.02 14.35 1.40
CA ALA A 155 -5.42 14.73 1.48
C ALA A 155 -6.14 13.99 2.61
N PHE A 156 -7.25 14.54 3.04
CA PHE A 156 -8.13 13.96 4.05
C PHE A 156 -7.39 13.64 5.36
N ASP A 157 -7.63 12.47 5.90
CA ASP A 157 -6.96 11.85 7.03
C ASP A 157 -5.89 10.82 6.59
N HIS A 158 -5.44 10.87 5.34
CA HIS A 158 -4.52 9.87 4.78
C HIS A 158 -3.18 9.79 5.50
N ASP A 159 -2.70 10.89 6.11
CA ASP A 159 -1.51 10.84 6.96
C ASP A 159 -1.72 9.94 8.20
N ALA A 160 -2.90 9.98 8.81
CA ALA A 160 -3.25 9.09 9.91
C ALA A 160 -3.41 7.62 9.44
N ILE A 161 -3.95 7.42 8.23
CA ILE A 161 -4.04 6.08 7.63
C ILE A 161 -2.65 5.49 7.40
N VAL A 162 -1.70 6.26 6.86
CA VAL A 162 -0.31 5.82 6.67
C VAL A 162 0.35 5.48 8.00
N ALA A 163 0.19 6.32 9.02
CA ALA A 163 0.76 6.08 10.35
C ALA A 163 0.24 4.75 10.93
N LYS A 164 -1.06 4.50 10.83
CA LYS A 164 -1.69 3.26 11.31
C LYS A 164 -1.29 2.03 10.50
N ALA A 165 -1.11 2.18 9.19
CA ALA A 165 -0.59 1.11 8.32
C ALA A 165 0.85 0.72 8.69
N LEU A 166 1.71 1.71 9.01
CA LEU A 166 3.08 1.47 9.49
C LEU A 166 3.10 0.74 10.84
N GLU A 167 2.21 1.08 11.76
CA GLU A 167 2.07 0.36 13.03
C GLU A 167 1.69 -1.11 12.76
N ALA A 168 0.69 -1.35 11.89
CA ALA A 168 0.26 -2.70 11.52
C ALA A 168 1.37 -3.48 10.82
N LEU A 169 2.10 -2.86 9.89
CA LEU A 169 3.24 -3.46 9.20
C LEU A 169 4.36 -3.84 10.20
N ARG A 170 4.70 -2.93 11.12
CA ARG A 170 5.70 -3.18 12.18
C ARG A 170 5.29 -4.33 13.09
N SER A 171 4.03 -4.41 13.48
CA SER A 171 3.50 -5.50 14.31
C SER A 171 3.54 -6.86 13.61
N SER A 172 3.51 -6.86 12.28
CA SER A 172 3.51 -8.09 11.46
C SER A 172 4.90 -8.51 10.97
N LEU A 173 5.97 -7.77 11.34
CA LEU A 173 7.34 -8.03 10.86
C LEU A 173 7.89 -9.41 11.22
N ASP A 174 7.42 -9.99 12.31
CA ASP A 174 7.82 -11.34 12.74
C ASP A 174 7.11 -12.45 11.91
N SER A 175 6.26 -12.07 10.93
CA SER A 175 5.66 -13.03 9.99
C SER A 175 6.55 -13.22 8.76
N ALA A 176 6.76 -14.49 8.35
CA ALA A 176 7.53 -14.81 7.14
C ALA A 176 6.96 -14.16 5.87
N THR A 177 5.66 -13.85 5.85
CA THR A 177 4.95 -13.32 4.68
C THR A 177 5.48 -11.95 4.23
N ILE A 178 5.80 -11.04 5.15
CA ILE A 178 6.26 -9.69 4.81
C ILE A 178 7.64 -9.75 4.15
N GLY A 179 8.57 -10.47 4.76
CA GLY A 179 9.91 -10.63 4.18
C GLY A 179 9.87 -11.33 2.82
N ALA A 180 9.05 -12.38 2.67
CA ALA A 180 8.90 -13.12 1.42
C ALA A 180 8.29 -12.30 0.28
N THR A 181 7.58 -11.21 0.60
CA THR A 181 7.00 -10.30 -0.41
C THR A 181 8.00 -9.23 -0.86
N LEU A 182 8.90 -8.81 0.03
CA LEU A 182 9.83 -7.70 -0.20
C LEU A 182 11.24 -8.14 -0.59
N LEU A 183 11.55 -9.43 -0.49
CA LEU A 183 12.86 -10.00 -0.83
C LEU A 183 12.72 -11.11 -1.87
N PRO A 184 13.77 -11.34 -2.67
CA PRO A 184 13.81 -12.50 -3.56
C PRO A 184 13.77 -13.80 -2.75
N GLU A 185 13.43 -14.93 -3.40
CA GLU A 185 13.34 -16.25 -2.76
C GLU A 185 14.61 -16.62 -1.98
N ARG A 186 15.78 -16.20 -2.49
CA ARG A 186 17.10 -16.40 -1.89
C ARG A 186 17.72 -15.05 -1.56
N PHE A 187 17.96 -14.81 -0.29
CA PHE A 187 18.50 -13.54 0.21
C PHE A 187 19.62 -13.77 1.23
N THR A 188 20.36 -12.72 1.53
CA THR A 188 21.37 -12.71 2.59
C THR A 188 20.79 -12.15 3.89
N MET A 189 21.35 -12.50 5.04
CA MET A 189 20.92 -11.94 6.33
C MET A 189 21.01 -10.40 6.39
N PRO A 190 22.04 -9.74 5.83
CA PRO A 190 22.07 -8.29 5.74
C PRO A 190 20.94 -7.68 4.90
N GLU A 191 20.47 -8.35 3.84
CA GLU A 191 19.32 -7.85 3.06
C GLU A 191 18.03 -7.92 3.88
N LEU A 192 17.79 -9.02 4.58
CA LEU A 192 16.66 -9.16 5.48
C LEU A 192 16.71 -8.11 6.60
N GLN A 193 17.88 -7.88 7.19
CA GLN A 193 18.08 -6.87 8.23
C GLN A 193 17.73 -5.48 7.72
N ARG A 194 18.19 -5.10 6.52
CA ARG A 194 17.86 -3.79 5.92
C ARG A 194 16.35 -3.58 5.73
N VAL A 195 15.61 -4.61 5.30
CA VAL A 195 14.15 -4.53 5.21
C VAL A 195 13.53 -4.24 6.58
N HIS A 196 13.97 -4.96 7.63
CA HIS A 196 13.47 -4.73 9.00
C HIS A 196 13.83 -3.34 9.52
N GLU A 197 15.06 -2.89 9.29
CA GLU A 197 15.52 -1.55 9.69
C GLU A 197 14.73 -0.44 8.99
N ALA A 198 14.47 -0.56 7.69
CA ALA A 198 13.67 0.39 6.94
C ALA A 198 12.21 0.48 7.44
N ILE A 199 11.59 -0.67 7.78
CA ILE A 199 10.22 -0.69 8.32
C ILE A 199 10.17 -0.15 9.75
N LEU A 200 11.16 -0.51 10.58
CA LEU A 200 11.24 -0.06 11.98
C LEU A 200 11.69 1.40 12.13
N GLY A 201 12.37 1.95 11.12
CA GLY A 201 12.96 3.29 11.17
C GLY A 201 14.15 3.41 12.12
N ARG A 202 14.87 2.29 12.39
CA ARG A 202 16.03 2.26 13.26
C ARG A 202 16.99 1.13 12.93
N GLN A 203 18.25 1.31 13.23
CA GLN A 203 19.27 0.27 13.10
C GLN A 203 19.07 -0.85 14.11
N LEU A 204 19.48 -2.06 13.71
CA LEU A 204 19.42 -3.28 14.50
C LEU A 204 20.84 -3.85 14.72
N ASP A 205 21.10 -4.40 15.90
CA ASP A 205 22.33 -5.14 16.14
C ASP A 205 22.35 -6.41 15.29
N ARG A 206 23.38 -6.56 14.46
CA ARG A 206 23.50 -7.65 13.49
C ARG A 206 23.48 -9.05 14.11
N ARG A 207 24.16 -9.24 15.25
CA ARG A 207 24.28 -10.54 15.90
C ARG A 207 22.94 -10.93 16.55
N ASN A 208 22.34 -10.02 17.26
CA ASN A 208 21.03 -10.24 17.91
C ASN A 208 19.94 -10.46 16.88
N PHE A 209 19.93 -9.69 15.78
CA PHE A 209 18.98 -9.86 14.69
C PHE A 209 19.09 -11.27 14.06
N GLN A 210 20.30 -11.69 13.66
CA GLN A 210 20.51 -13.00 13.07
C GLN A 210 20.11 -14.12 14.01
N LYS A 211 20.50 -14.04 15.29
CA LYS A 211 20.12 -14.99 16.35
C LYS A 211 18.60 -15.11 16.45
N LYS A 212 17.89 -13.98 16.54
CA LYS A 212 16.41 -13.92 16.61
C LYS A 212 15.76 -14.61 15.42
N MET A 213 16.21 -14.33 14.19
CA MET A 213 15.63 -14.91 12.97
C MET A 213 15.78 -16.44 12.92
N ILE A 214 16.92 -16.96 13.37
CA ILE A 214 17.20 -18.41 13.39
C ILE A 214 16.43 -19.10 14.52
N GLU A 215 16.48 -18.57 15.74
CA GLU A 215 15.80 -19.15 16.93
C GLU A 215 14.27 -19.22 16.73
N ARG A 216 13.69 -18.25 16.09
CA ARG A 216 12.26 -18.25 15.74
C ARG A 216 11.92 -19.11 14.53
N SER A 217 12.91 -19.79 13.95
CA SER A 217 12.72 -20.65 12.76
C SER A 217 12.06 -19.94 11.58
N LEU A 218 12.20 -18.61 11.47
CA LEU A 218 11.63 -17.82 10.38
C LEU A 218 12.38 -18.04 9.05
N VAL A 219 13.68 -18.31 9.16
CA VAL A 219 14.54 -18.51 7.99
C VAL A 219 15.38 -19.78 8.15
N GLU A 220 15.76 -20.39 7.04
CA GLU A 220 16.76 -21.47 7.00
C GLU A 220 17.96 -21.06 6.15
N ARG A 221 19.15 -21.45 6.61
CA ARG A 221 20.39 -21.20 5.90
C ARG A 221 20.55 -22.24 4.79
N LEU A 222 20.87 -21.77 3.60
CA LEU A 222 21.20 -22.61 2.46
C LEU A 222 22.71 -22.96 2.45
N PRO A 223 23.10 -24.06 1.81
CA PRO A 223 24.52 -24.40 1.62
C PRO A 223 25.25 -23.39 0.73
N ASP A 224 24.50 -22.72 -0.15
CA ASP A 224 25.02 -21.80 -1.14
C ASP A 224 25.41 -20.45 -0.51
N ARG A 225 26.36 -19.80 -1.17
CA ARG A 225 26.78 -18.43 -0.86
C ARG A 225 26.54 -17.52 -2.06
N ARG A 226 26.31 -16.23 -1.82
CA ARG A 226 26.19 -15.28 -2.92
C ARG A 226 27.55 -15.07 -3.57
N PRO A 227 27.72 -15.34 -4.89
CA PRO A 227 28.99 -15.10 -5.58
C PRO A 227 29.26 -13.58 -5.66
N GLY A 228 30.54 -13.21 -5.61
CA GLY A 228 30.99 -11.83 -5.85
C GLY A 228 31.25 -11.00 -4.59
N GLY A 229 32.43 -10.39 -4.51
CA GLY A 229 32.88 -9.46 -3.47
C GLY A 229 34.30 -9.71 -3.01
N ALA A 230 35.00 -8.64 -2.55
CA ALA A 230 36.35 -8.69 -1.99
C ALA A 230 36.45 -9.39 -0.64
N HIS A 231 35.32 -9.74 -0.01
CA HIS A 231 35.25 -10.41 1.29
C HIS A 231 34.57 -11.77 1.18
N ARG A 232 34.68 -12.58 2.28
CA ARG A 232 34.06 -13.90 2.36
C ARG A 232 32.58 -13.81 2.03
N ALA A 233 32.15 -14.46 0.94
CA ALA A 233 30.77 -14.44 0.43
C ALA A 233 29.76 -14.82 1.52
N PRO A 234 28.70 -14.04 1.73
CA PRO A 234 27.67 -14.30 2.72
C PRO A 234 26.84 -15.53 2.35
N PHE A 235 26.38 -16.28 3.36
CA PHE A 235 25.43 -17.36 3.16
C PHE A 235 24.09 -16.83 2.65
N LEU A 236 23.45 -17.64 1.80
CA LEU A 236 22.08 -17.43 1.39
C LEU A 236 21.11 -18.06 2.39
N TYR A 237 19.95 -17.46 2.49
CA TYR A 237 18.83 -17.90 3.32
C TYR A 237 17.57 -17.92 2.48
N ARG A 238 16.56 -18.67 2.91
CA ARG A 238 15.18 -18.58 2.44
C ARG A 238 14.23 -18.57 3.64
N PHE A 239 13.01 -18.06 3.46
CA PHE A 239 11.99 -18.21 4.48
C PHE A 239 11.56 -19.66 4.61
N ARG A 240 11.34 -20.11 5.83
CA ARG A 240 10.68 -21.41 6.04
C ARG A 240 9.22 -21.28 5.65
N HIS A 241 8.72 -22.21 4.85
CA HIS A 241 7.31 -22.25 4.46
C HIS A 241 6.44 -22.55 5.69
N GLY A 242 5.86 -21.51 6.31
CA GLY A 242 4.64 -21.63 7.08
C GLY A 242 3.51 -21.13 6.18
N GLU A 243 2.44 -21.83 6.07
CA GLU A 243 1.09 -21.62 5.46
C GLU A 243 0.77 -20.35 4.60
N ALA A 244 1.72 -19.48 4.32
CA ALA A 244 1.51 -18.18 3.65
C ALA A 244 1.42 -18.27 2.11
N HIS A 245 1.63 -19.45 1.50
CA HIS A 245 1.65 -19.58 0.02
C HIS A 245 0.29 -19.88 -0.61
N THR A 246 -0.76 -20.08 0.19
CA THR A 246 -2.09 -20.53 -0.31
C THR A 246 -3.05 -19.37 -0.68
N ARG A 247 -2.62 -18.10 -0.62
CA ARG A 247 -3.46 -16.95 -1.01
C ARG A 247 -2.96 -16.19 -2.24
N ARG A 248 -2.26 -16.85 -3.14
CA ARG A 248 -1.85 -16.31 -4.45
C ARG A 248 -2.82 -16.69 -5.59
N THR A 249 -4.09 -16.91 -5.30
CA THR A 249 -5.12 -17.11 -6.33
C THR A 249 -5.97 -15.86 -6.51
#